data_94bea79a3abb21f7ff93824a0c7a5900
#
_entry.id   94bea79a3abb21f7ff93824a0c7a5900
#
_cell.length_a   1.000
_cell.length_b   1.000
_cell.length_c   1.000
_cell.angle_alpha   90.00
_cell.angle_beta   90.00
_cell.angle_gamma   90.00
#
_symmetry.space_group_name_H-M   'P 1'
#
loop_
_entity.id
_entity.type
_entity.pdbx_description
1 polymer ?
#
loop_
_entity_poly.entity_id
_entity_poly.type
_entity_poly.pdbx_seq_one_letter_code
_entity_poly.pdbx_strand_id
1 'polypeptide(L)'
;MIGRKPLVGLTGRRAAARILNSPRGFEDAPLDVYMSEYATSVQHVGGTPVHLALDGTTEDIIDHLDALIFSGGEDLDPRLYGQAPGMHIGAIDPKRDSAELALFRAAVRKGIPVLGICRGHQLINVARGGSLIQHLHIGTGESHASYAYPRAHRVHEVEFVEGSIAANLYGASTTVNSFHHQAVDRLGDGVLVTGRAPDGVIESIQITELGIVGVQWHPETFRDDPVFSWLIDAAAGTKNFDLTSEQTNSGELT
;
A
#
# COMPACT_ATOMS: atom_id res chain seq x y z
N MET A 1 1.25 3.15 -32.72
CA MET A 1 0.91 4.31 -31.86
C MET A 1 1.53 4.03 -30.49
N ILE A 2 2.41 4.90 -30.01
CA ILE A 2 2.93 4.81 -28.62
C ILE A 2 1.73 5.14 -27.72
N GLY A 3 1.21 4.14 -27.00
CA GLY A 3 0.09 4.33 -26.08
C GLY A 3 0.41 5.39 -25.03
N ARG A 4 -0.59 6.10 -24.51
CA ARG A 4 -0.45 7.03 -23.39
C ARG A 4 0.11 6.26 -22.17
N LYS A 5 1.14 6.83 -21.52
CA LYS A 5 1.64 6.28 -20.25
C LYS A 5 0.53 6.31 -19.19
N PRO A 6 0.36 5.26 -18.39
CA PRO A 6 -0.60 5.26 -17.29
C PRO A 6 -0.38 6.41 -16.33
N LEU A 7 -1.46 7.11 -15.96
CA LEU A 7 -1.48 8.19 -14.99
C LEU A 7 -1.74 7.62 -13.60
N VAL A 8 -0.77 7.72 -12.71
CA VAL A 8 -0.81 7.09 -11.37
C VAL A 8 -0.94 8.16 -10.30
N GLY A 9 -2.07 8.15 -9.57
CA GLY A 9 -2.27 9.02 -8.42
C GLY A 9 -1.43 8.56 -7.23
N LEU A 10 -0.76 9.49 -6.56
CA LEU A 10 0.03 9.26 -5.35
C LEU A 10 -0.55 10.06 -4.20
N THR A 11 -0.94 9.41 -3.10
CA THR A 11 -1.26 10.13 -1.87
C THR A 11 0.01 10.47 -1.10
N GLY A 12 0.00 11.61 -0.42
CA GLY A 12 1.08 12.06 0.43
C GLY A 12 0.70 12.04 1.90
N ARG A 13 1.43 12.79 2.69
CA ARG A 13 1.14 13.03 4.11
C ARG A 13 1.04 14.52 4.38
N ARG A 14 0.42 14.88 5.48
CA ARG A 14 0.25 16.29 5.86
C ARG A 14 1.29 16.66 6.91
N ALA A 15 1.75 17.90 6.86
CA ALA A 15 2.68 18.44 7.83
C ALA A 15 2.43 19.94 8.04
N ALA A 16 2.96 20.49 9.12
CA ALA A 16 3.03 21.92 9.29
C ALA A 16 4.36 22.47 8.73
N ALA A 17 4.33 23.68 8.18
CA ALA A 17 5.49 24.28 7.52
C ALA A 17 6.72 24.46 8.44
N ARG A 18 6.54 24.34 9.77
CA ARG A 18 7.65 24.33 10.74
C ARG A 18 8.69 23.25 10.46
N ILE A 19 8.34 22.16 9.78
CA ILE A 19 9.30 21.11 9.39
C ILE A 19 10.37 21.61 8.40
N LEU A 20 10.07 22.69 7.68
CA LEU A 20 10.97 23.30 6.68
C LEU A 20 11.74 24.50 7.24
N ASN A 21 11.75 24.71 8.56
CA ASN A 21 12.32 25.90 9.20
C ASN A 21 11.75 27.21 8.59
N SER A 22 10.42 27.26 8.45
CA SER A 22 9.70 28.34 7.80
C SER A 22 9.87 29.70 8.50
N PRO A 23 9.73 30.82 7.77
CA PRO A 23 9.75 32.15 8.35
C PRO A 23 8.68 32.33 9.43
N ARG A 24 8.95 33.25 10.37
CA ARG A 24 8.03 33.58 11.47
C ARG A 24 6.64 33.92 10.94
N GLY A 25 5.61 33.30 11.52
CA GLY A 25 4.21 33.46 11.14
C GLY A 25 3.69 32.47 10.10
N PHE A 26 4.56 31.60 9.56
CA PHE A 26 4.17 30.55 8.61
C PHE A 26 4.34 29.14 9.19
N GLU A 27 4.75 29.01 10.46
CA GLU A 27 5.13 27.72 11.07
C GLU A 27 3.98 26.69 11.06
N ASP A 28 2.73 27.18 11.13
CA ASP A 28 1.53 26.34 11.17
C ASP A 28 0.81 26.20 9.80
N ALA A 29 1.36 26.81 8.74
CA ALA A 29 0.78 26.64 7.41
C ALA A 29 0.75 25.16 7.03
N PRO A 30 -0.39 24.63 6.53
CA PRO A 30 -0.48 23.23 6.14
C PRO A 30 0.33 22.96 4.86
N LEU A 31 1.02 21.83 4.84
CA LEU A 31 1.76 21.33 3.68
C LEU A 31 1.30 19.91 3.36
N ASP A 32 1.21 19.60 2.08
CA ASP A 32 1.22 18.24 1.59
C ASP A 32 2.67 17.85 1.27
N VAL A 33 3.13 16.73 1.84
CA VAL A 33 4.51 16.26 1.72
C VAL A 33 4.51 14.89 1.04
N TYR A 34 5.36 14.74 0.03
CA TYR A 34 5.50 13.51 -0.74
C TYR A 34 6.94 13.04 -0.73
N MET A 35 7.15 11.75 -0.44
CA MET A 35 8.46 11.13 -0.62
C MET A 35 8.69 10.93 -2.13
N SER A 36 9.79 11.48 -2.64
CA SER A 36 10.10 11.47 -4.08
C SER A 36 10.28 10.05 -4.66
N GLU A 37 10.63 9.09 -3.81
CA GLU A 37 10.88 7.70 -4.19
C GLU A 37 9.67 7.04 -4.84
N TYR A 38 8.44 7.31 -4.36
CA TYR A 38 7.21 6.79 -5.00
C TYR A 38 7.08 7.26 -6.44
N ALA A 39 7.23 8.58 -6.67
CA ALA A 39 7.15 9.14 -8.01
C ALA A 39 8.28 8.63 -8.92
N THR A 40 9.49 8.51 -8.40
CA THR A 40 10.65 7.97 -9.13
C THR A 40 10.42 6.52 -9.53
N SER A 41 9.89 5.68 -8.63
CA SER A 41 9.57 4.27 -8.93
C SER A 41 8.53 4.13 -10.03
N VAL A 42 7.45 4.93 -9.98
CA VAL A 42 6.42 4.97 -11.04
C VAL A 42 7.02 5.40 -12.39
N GLN A 43 7.86 6.45 -12.40
CA GLN A 43 8.50 6.92 -13.63
C GLN A 43 9.46 5.89 -14.22
N HIS A 44 10.21 5.19 -13.37
CA HIS A 44 11.18 4.18 -13.79
C HIS A 44 10.53 3.04 -14.58
N VAL A 45 9.34 2.62 -14.19
CA VAL A 45 8.58 1.56 -14.86
C VAL A 45 7.62 2.08 -15.95
N GLY A 46 7.74 3.35 -16.33
CA GLY A 46 7.03 3.94 -17.48
C GLY A 46 5.68 4.56 -17.18
N GLY A 47 5.28 4.70 -15.93
CA GLY A 47 4.09 5.46 -15.52
C GLY A 47 4.32 6.98 -15.45
N THR A 48 3.25 7.74 -15.31
CA THR A 48 3.25 9.18 -15.05
C THR A 48 2.67 9.45 -13.67
N PRO A 49 3.49 9.80 -12.65
CA PRO A 49 2.99 10.06 -11.32
C PRO A 49 2.32 11.42 -11.21
N VAL A 50 1.23 11.50 -10.44
CA VAL A 50 0.52 12.73 -10.08
C VAL A 50 0.31 12.76 -8.58
N HIS A 51 0.83 13.78 -7.91
CA HIS A 51 0.59 13.97 -6.49
C HIS A 51 -0.83 14.52 -6.25
N LEU A 52 -1.58 13.86 -5.39
CA LEU A 52 -2.96 14.23 -5.06
C LEU A 52 -2.97 15.09 -3.80
N ALA A 53 -3.43 16.34 -3.92
CA ALA A 53 -3.63 17.20 -2.76
C ALA A 53 -4.62 16.56 -1.78
N LEU A 54 -4.27 16.49 -0.50
CA LEU A 54 -5.14 15.87 0.52
C LEU A 54 -6.26 16.80 0.99
N ASP A 55 -6.07 18.12 0.86
CA ASP A 55 -7.13 19.11 1.07
C ASP A 55 -7.76 19.49 -0.27
N GLY A 56 -9.05 19.23 -0.41
CA GLY A 56 -9.82 19.62 -1.60
C GLY A 56 -9.77 18.65 -2.77
N THR A 57 -9.05 17.53 -2.67
CA THR A 57 -9.17 16.44 -3.65
C THR A 57 -10.54 15.79 -3.49
N THR A 58 -11.31 15.80 -4.56
CA THR A 58 -12.58 15.11 -4.64
C THR A 58 -12.41 13.72 -5.23
N GLU A 59 -13.39 12.85 -5.02
CA GLU A 59 -13.39 11.50 -5.61
C GLU A 59 -13.32 11.54 -7.15
N ASP A 60 -13.75 12.63 -7.77
CA ASP A 60 -13.78 12.81 -9.24
C ASP A 60 -12.38 12.72 -9.88
N ILE A 61 -11.30 12.99 -9.14
CA ILE A 61 -9.94 12.82 -9.66
C ILE A 61 -9.68 11.39 -10.15
N ILE A 62 -10.34 10.41 -9.54
CA ILE A 62 -10.22 9.00 -9.91
C ILE A 62 -10.63 8.76 -11.37
N ASP A 63 -11.56 9.54 -11.91
CA ASP A 63 -11.99 9.42 -13.32
C ASP A 63 -10.86 9.74 -14.31
N HIS A 64 -9.84 10.43 -13.87
CA HIS A 64 -8.68 10.82 -14.68
C HIS A 64 -7.46 9.92 -14.47
N LEU A 65 -7.48 9.05 -13.47
CA LEU A 65 -6.36 8.16 -13.14
C LEU A 65 -6.53 6.77 -13.77
N ASP A 66 -5.40 6.13 -14.05
CA ASP A 66 -5.32 4.76 -14.51
C ASP A 66 -4.92 3.80 -13.37
N ALA A 67 -4.32 4.30 -12.29
CA ALA A 67 -3.97 3.56 -11.09
C ALA A 67 -3.82 4.49 -9.89
N LEU A 68 -3.79 3.93 -8.69
CA LEU A 68 -3.65 4.68 -7.44
C LEU A 68 -2.65 4.01 -6.50
N ILE A 69 -1.78 4.81 -5.87
CA ILE A 69 -0.88 4.38 -4.80
C ILE A 69 -1.24 5.12 -3.50
N PHE A 70 -1.56 4.36 -2.46
CA PHE A 70 -1.61 4.85 -1.08
C PHE A 70 -0.24 4.68 -0.42
N SER A 71 0.37 5.79 -0.04
CA SER A 71 1.72 5.81 0.53
C SER A 71 1.76 5.44 2.02
N GLY A 72 2.96 5.19 2.54
CA GLY A 72 3.23 5.07 3.97
C GLY A 72 2.95 6.35 4.76
N GLY A 73 3.05 6.27 6.07
CA GLY A 73 2.83 7.44 6.93
C GLY A 73 2.52 7.11 8.38
N GLU A 74 1.77 8.00 9.00
CA GLU A 74 1.25 7.94 10.36
C GLU A 74 0.21 6.83 10.56
N ASP A 75 -0.14 6.55 11.81
CA ASP A 75 -1.14 5.54 12.15
C ASP A 75 -2.53 5.90 11.62
N LEU A 76 -3.32 4.88 11.29
CA LEU A 76 -4.76 5.05 11.05
C LEU A 76 -5.50 5.21 12.39
N ASP A 77 -6.51 6.09 12.41
CA ASP A 77 -7.34 6.27 13.59
C ASP A 77 -8.04 4.95 13.97
N PRO A 78 -7.81 4.39 15.18
CA PRO A 78 -8.41 3.12 15.60
C PRO A 78 -9.94 3.12 15.59
N ARG A 79 -10.57 4.29 15.69
CA ARG A 79 -12.02 4.43 15.60
C ARG A 79 -12.57 4.00 14.24
N LEU A 80 -11.76 4.02 13.17
CA LEU A 80 -12.15 3.55 11.84
C LEU A 80 -12.42 2.04 11.80
N TYR A 81 -11.80 1.29 12.70
CA TYR A 81 -12.01 -0.16 12.82
C TYR A 81 -12.62 -0.56 14.16
N GLY A 82 -13.35 0.39 14.82
CA GLY A 82 -14.20 0.13 15.98
C GLY A 82 -13.44 -0.06 17.30
N GLN A 83 -12.20 0.43 17.40
CA GLN A 83 -11.39 0.32 18.60
C GLN A 83 -11.13 1.69 19.24
N ALA A 84 -10.92 1.72 20.56
CA ALA A 84 -10.37 2.88 21.23
C ALA A 84 -8.86 2.98 20.98
N PRO A 85 -8.28 4.20 20.92
CA PRO A 85 -6.83 4.39 20.80
C PRO A 85 -6.08 3.73 21.96
N GLY A 86 -5.10 2.88 21.62
CA GLY A 86 -4.21 2.25 22.60
C GLY A 86 -3.10 3.20 23.08
N MET A 87 -2.35 2.76 24.11
CA MET A 87 -1.30 3.58 24.75
C MET A 87 -0.15 3.92 23.77
N HIS A 88 0.11 3.07 22.79
CA HIS A 88 1.23 3.20 21.85
C HIS A 88 0.83 3.71 20.48
N ILE A 89 -0.41 4.25 20.34
CA ILE A 89 -0.84 4.87 19.09
C ILE A 89 0.07 6.08 18.77
N GLY A 90 0.54 6.17 17.54
CA GLY A 90 1.33 7.28 17.06
C GLY A 90 0.49 8.49 16.64
N ALA A 91 1.07 9.34 15.82
CA ALA A 91 0.31 10.44 15.22
C ALA A 91 -0.76 9.89 14.28
N ILE A 92 -1.93 10.53 14.26
CA ILE A 92 -3.04 10.24 13.34
C ILE A 92 -3.40 11.51 12.55
N ASP A 93 -3.87 11.35 11.33
CA ASP A 93 -4.45 12.43 10.53
C ASP A 93 -5.86 12.05 10.03
N PRO A 94 -6.93 12.38 10.79
CA PRO A 94 -8.29 12.03 10.42
C PRO A 94 -8.77 12.63 9.08
N LYS A 95 -8.17 13.73 8.62
CA LYS A 95 -8.50 14.31 7.31
C LYS A 95 -7.90 13.46 6.20
N ARG A 96 -6.64 13.04 6.34
CA ARG A 96 -5.99 12.10 5.42
C ARG A 96 -6.75 10.78 5.39
N ASP A 97 -7.09 10.22 6.55
CA ASP A 97 -7.87 8.99 6.66
C ASP A 97 -9.17 9.09 5.86
N SER A 98 -9.94 10.17 6.07
CA SER A 98 -11.21 10.38 5.37
C SER A 98 -11.03 10.52 3.86
N ALA A 99 -10.04 11.29 3.41
CA ALA A 99 -9.74 11.51 2.00
C ALA A 99 -9.32 10.20 1.30
N GLU A 100 -8.38 9.46 1.90
CA GLU A 100 -7.89 8.21 1.31
C GLU A 100 -8.96 7.10 1.31
N LEU A 101 -9.80 7.00 2.35
CA LEU A 101 -10.95 6.08 2.35
C LEU A 101 -11.96 6.43 1.24
N ALA A 102 -12.19 7.71 0.97
CA ALA A 102 -13.06 8.14 -0.12
C ALA A 102 -12.44 7.80 -1.49
N LEU A 103 -11.15 8.09 -1.69
CA LEU A 103 -10.41 7.73 -2.90
C LEU A 103 -10.39 6.21 -3.14
N PHE A 104 -10.19 5.41 -2.08
CA PHE A 104 -10.23 3.95 -2.19
C PHE A 104 -11.58 3.46 -2.69
N ARG A 105 -12.68 3.94 -2.08
CA ARG A 105 -14.04 3.57 -2.53
C ARG A 105 -14.30 3.98 -3.98
N ALA A 106 -13.82 5.15 -4.40
CA ALA A 106 -13.94 5.60 -5.79
C ALA A 106 -13.11 4.74 -6.76
N ALA A 107 -11.87 4.37 -6.38
CA ALA A 107 -11.02 3.49 -7.17
C ALA A 107 -11.66 2.10 -7.37
N VAL A 108 -12.25 1.53 -6.32
CA VAL A 108 -12.99 0.27 -6.38
C VAL A 108 -14.20 0.39 -7.32
N ARG A 109 -15.00 1.46 -7.22
CA ARG A 109 -16.15 1.67 -8.11
C ARG A 109 -15.74 1.80 -9.56
N LYS A 110 -14.62 2.45 -9.84
CA LYS A 110 -14.09 2.63 -11.20
C LYS A 110 -13.37 1.39 -11.73
N GLY A 111 -12.89 0.52 -10.85
CA GLY A 111 -12.14 -0.68 -11.22
C GLY A 111 -10.70 -0.39 -11.65
N ILE A 112 -10.06 0.65 -11.13
CA ILE A 112 -8.64 0.90 -11.37
C ILE A 112 -7.77 0.13 -10.36
N PRO A 113 -6.58 -0.35 -10.77
CA PRO A 113 -5.68 -1.05 -9.87
C PRO A 113 -5.16 -0.13 -8.77
N VAL A 114 -4.95 -0.72 -7.58
CA VAL A 114 -4.49 0.00 -6.39
C VAL A 114 -3.30 -0.72 -5.76
N LEU A 115 -2.28 0.04 -5.41
CA LEU A 115 -1.17 -0.41 -4.57
C LEU A 115 -1.18 0.33 -3.23
N GLY A 116 -1.27 -0.42 -2.13
CA GLY A 116 -1.10 0.12 -0.78
C GLY A 116 0.28 -0.22 -0.22
N ILE A 117 1.01 0.79 0.25
CA ILE A 117 2.36 0.62 0.80
C ILE A 117 2.35 1.01 2.28
N CYS A 118 2.78 0.10 3.17
CA CYS A 118 2.88 0.29 4.61
C CYS A 118 1.52 0.73 5.20
N ARG A 119 1.32 2.00 5.54
CA ARG A 119 0.02 2.54 5.96
C ARG A 119 -1.07 2.29 4.89
N GLY A 120 -0.75 2.40 3.59
CA GLY A 120 -1.69 2.12 2.50
C GLY A 120 -2.16 0.66 2.46
N HIS A 121 -1.31 -0.29 2.79
CA HIS A 121 -1.67 -1.70 2.98
C HIS A 121 -2.70 -1.86 4.12
N GLN A 122 -2.47 -1.20 5.24
CA GLN A 122 -3.37 -1.19 6.39
C GLN A 122 -4.71 -0.50 6.07
N LEU A 123 -4.66 0.63 5.33
CA LEU A 123 -5.84 1.35 4.85
C LEU A 123 -6.75 0.46 4.01
N ILE A 124 -6.20 -0.32 3.07
CA ILE A 124 -6.97 -1.26 2.24
C ILE A 124 -7.75 -2.24 3.13
N ASN A 125 -7.10 -2.82 4.12
CA ASN A 125 -7.75 -3.75 5.04
C ASN A 125 -8.87 -3.07 5.85
N VAL A 126 -8.61 -1.90 6.41
CA VAL A 126 -9.60 -1.12 7.19
C VAL A 126 -10.76 -0.65 6.31
N ALA A 127 -10.50 -0.21 5.08
CA ALA A 127 -11.52 0.20 4.13
C ALA A 127 -12.48 -0.95 3.75
N ARG A 128 -12.05 -2.18 3.92
CA ARG A 128 -12.85 -3.40 3.72
C ARG A 128 -13.47 -3.94 5.01
N GLY A 129 -13.38 -3.18 6.12
CA GLY A 129 -13.97 -3.54 7.41
C GLY A 129 -13.08 -4.43 8.28
N GLY A 130 -11.80 -4.57 7.96
CA GLY A 130 -10.80 -5.25 8.77
C GLY A 130 -10.38 -4.43 9.99
N SER A 131 -9.44 -4.97 10.80
CA SER A 131 -8.84 -4.30 11.96
C SER A 131 -7.31 -4.37 11.92
N LEU A 132 -6.67 -3.59 12.80
CA LEU A 132 -5.22 -3.57 12.96
C LEU A 132 -4.81 -3.95 14.38
N ILE A 133 -3.64 -4.57 14.50
CA ILE A 133 -2.86 -4.59 15.72
C ILE A 133 -2.25 -3.20 15.88
N GLN A 134 -2.69 -2.45 16.90
CA GLN A 134 -2.27 -1.07 17.09
C GLN A 134 -0.79 -0.92 17.48
N HIS A 135 -0.20 -1.98 18.03
CA HIS A 135 1.23 -2.02 18.35
C HIS A 135 1.71 -3.46 18.44
N LEU A 136 2.71 -3.80 17.63
CA LEU A 136 3.39 -5.08 17.68
C LEU A 136 4.28 -5.12 18.93
N HIS A 137 4.19 -6.21 19.70
CA HIS A 137 5.01 -6.37 20.89
C HIS A 137 6.47 -6.59 20.50
N ILE A 138 7.36 -5.74 21.00
CA ILE A 138 8.80 -5.89 20.82
C ILE A 138 9.28 -7.04 21.72
N GLY A 139 9.96 -8.04 21.15
CA GLY A 139 10.73 -9.00 21.94
C GLY A 139 10.47 -10.49 21.70
N THR A 140 9.60 -10.88 20.79
CA THR A 140 9.30 -12.31 20.51
C THR A 140 9.33 -12.70 19.03
N GLY A 141 9.75 -11.81 18.12
CA GLY A 141 9.74 -12.05 16.69
C GLY A 141 10.73 -11.18 15.92
N GLU A 142 10.50 -11.03 14.64
CA GLU A 142 11.28 -10.18 13.76
C GLU A 142 11.13 -8.69 14.11
N SER A 143 12.14 -7.88 13.80
CA SER A 143 12.07 -6.44 14.03
C SER A 143 11.31 -5.77 12.88
N HIS A 144 10.10 -5.27 13.17
CA HIS A 144 9.31 -4.52 12.20
C HIS A 144 9.54 -2.99 12.25
N ALA A 145 10.27 -2.49 13.25
CA ALA A 145 10.55 -1.06 13.46
C ALA A 145 12.05 -0.76 13.32
N SER A 146 12.63 -1.10 12.20
CA SER A 146 14.09 -1.08 11.95
C SER A 146 14.63 0.29 11.58
N TYR A 147 14.19 1.36 12.28
CA TYR A 147 14.55 2.76 11.98
C TYR A 147 16.03 3.10 12.12
N ALA A 148 16.83 2.24 12.77
CA ALA A 148 18.29 2.43 12.90
C ALA A 148 19.06 2.04 11.63
N TYR A 149 18.43 1.34 10.69
CA TYR A 149 19.06 0.90 9.45
C TYR A 149 18.77 1.88 8.30
N PRO A 150 19.64 1.93 7.26
CA PRO A 150 19.32 2.64 6.02
C PRO A 150 18.01 2.13 5.42
N ARG A 151 17.22 3.02 4.81
CA ARG A 151 15.88 2.69 4.31
C ARG A 151 15.83 1.52 3.33
N ALA A 152 16.87 1.33 2.51
CA ALA A 152 16.99 0.22 1.58
C ALA A 152 17.58 -1.07 2.20
N HIS A 153 17.86 -1.08 3.52
CA HIS A 153 18.37 -2.27 4.20
C HIS A 153 17.24 -3.29 4.39
N ARG A 154 17.47 -4.53 3.96
CA ARG A 154 16.53 -5.64 4.10
C ARG A 154 16.76 -6.31 5.45
N VAL A 155 15.70 -6.53 6.24
CA VAL A 155 15.81 -6.94 7.65
C VAL A 155 15.17 -8.28 7.98
N HIS A 156 14.09 -8.65 7.31
CA HIS A 156 13.44 -9.96 7.53
C HIS A 156 12.88 -10.54 6.23
N GLU A 157 12.63 -11.84 6.25
CA GLU A 157 12.03 -12.58 5.15
C GLU A 157 10.50 -12.45 5.18
N VAL A 158 9.89 -12.54 3.99
CA VAL A 158 8.45 -12.71 3.81
C VAL A 158 8.24 -13.93 2.92
N GLU A 159 7.47 -14.89 3.41
CA GLU A 159 7.03 -16.07 2.66
C GLU A 159 5.69 -15.77 1.98
N PHE A 160 5.56 -16.15 0.70
CA PHE A 160 4.37 -15.85 -0.10
C PHE A 160 3.53 -17.09 -0.37
N VAL A 161 2.22 -16.86 -0.41
CA VAL A 161 1.24 -17.89 -0.78
C VAL A 161 1.35 -18.19 -2.26
N GLU A 162 1.54 -19.45 -2.63
CA GLU A 162 1.63 -19.92 -4.01
C GLU A 162 0.39 -19.49 -4.82
N GLY A 163 0.61 -19.06 -6.06
CA GLY A 163 -0.45 -18.54 -6.94
C GLY A 163 -0.91 -17.13 -6.65
N SER A 164 -0.41 -16.48 -5.59
CA SER A 164 -0.69 -15.08 -5.32
C SER A 164 0.06 -14.14 -6.28
N ILE A 165 -0.42 -12.89 -6.39
CA ILE A 165 0.29 -11.85 -7.15
C ILE A 165 1.69 -11.66 -6.57
N ALA A 166 1.84 -11.63 -5.24
CA ALA A 166 3.13 -11.48 -4.58
C ALA A 166 4.09 -12.64 -4.91
N ALA A 167 3.62 -13.90 -4.86
CA ALA A 167 4.44 -15.06 -5.23
C ALA A 167 4.88 -15.01 -6.70
N ASN A 168 4.03 -14.52 -7.60
CA ASN A 168 4.37 -14.34 -9.02
C ASN A 168 5.43 -13.25 -9.25
N LEU A 169 5.50 -12.24 -8.37
CA LEU A 169 6.44 -11.13 -8.46
C LEU A 169 7.78 -11.42 -7.79
N TYR A 170 7.75 -12.09 -6.63
CA TYR A 170 8.91 -12.23 -5.75
C TYR A 170 9.42 -13.68 -5.61
N GLY A 171 8.70 -14.66 -6.16
CA GLY A 171 8.97 -16.09 -5.90
C GLY A 171 8.31 -16.57 -4.60
N ALA A 172 8.81 -17.67 -4.03
CA ALA A 172 8.28 -18.24 -2.81
C ALA A 172 8.53 -17.36 -1.57
N SER A 173 9.64 -16.62 -1.56
CA SER A 173 9.97 -15.69 -0.49
C SER A 173 10.89 -14.55 -0.98
N THR A 174 10.96 -13.48 -0.21
CA THR A 174 11.96 -12.42 -0.40
C THR A 174 12.28 -11.75 0.92
N THR A 175 13.44 -11.08 1.01
CA THR A 175 13.80 -10.27 2.17
C THR A 175 13.41 -8.83 1.93
N VAL A 176 12.79 -8.18 2.93
CA VAL A 176 12.26 -6.81 2.84
C VAL A 176 12.81 -5.90 3.94
N ASN A 177 12.64 -4.58 3.77
CA ASN A 177 12.82 -3.62 4.86
C ASN A 177 11.54 -3.52 5.70
N SER A 178 11.63 -2.90 6.89
CA SER A 178 10.47 -2.81 7.77
C SER A 178 10.55 -1.58 8.67
N PHE A 179 9.50 -0.73 8.61
CA PHE A 179 9.41 0.54 9.33
C PHE A 179 7.99 0.75 9.87
N HIS A 180 7.42 -0.25 10.53
CA HIS A 180 6.07 -0.18 11.08
C HIS A 180 6.01 -0.81 12.48
N HIS A 181 5.06 -0.37 13.27
CA HIS A 181 4.72 -0.96 14.56
C HIS A 181 3.27 -1.42 14.64
N GLN A 182 2.49 -1.14 13.60
CA GLN A 182 1.14 -1.64 13.42
C GLN A 182 1.12 -2.70 12.32
N ALA A 183 0.14 -3.60 12.37
CA ALA A 183 -0.03 -4.65 11.35
C ALA A 183 -1.52 -4.96 11.16
N VAL A 184 -1.85 -5.62 10.04
CA VAL A 184 -3.19 -6.17 9.82
C VAL A 184 -3.47 -7.26 10.87
N ASP A 185 -4.67 -7.20 11.47
CA ASP A 185 -5.19 -8.16 12.45
C ASP A 185 -6.31 -8.99 11.80
N ARG A 186 -7.57 -8.59 11.97
CA ARG A 186 -8.69 -9.23 11.30
C ARG A 186 -8.82 -8.72 9.86
N LEU A 187 -8.93 -9.66 8.92
CA LEU A 187 -9.08 -9.30 7.51
C LEU A 187 -10.43 -8.65 7.22
N GLY A 188 -10.42 -7.68 6.31
CA GLY A 188 -11.60 -7.10 5.72
C GLY A 188 -12.26 -8.00 4.66
N ASP A 189 -13.44 -7.62 4.21
CA ASP A 189 -14.22 -8.36 3.24
C ASP A 189 -13.50 -8.49 1.89
N GLY A 190 -13.29 -9.73 1.42
CA GLY A 190 -12.58 -10.06 0.17
C GLY A 190 -11.07 -9.87 0.22
N VAL A 191 -10.49 -9.52 1.37
CA VAL A 191 -9.03 -9.40 1.54
C VAL A 191 -8.43 -10.79 1.75
N LEU A 192 -7.41 -11.13 0.97
CA LEU A 192 -6.64 -12.36 1.07
C LEU A 192 -5.22 -12.06 1.55
N VAL A 193 -4.73 -12.85 2.50
CA VAL A 193 -3.31 -12.83 2.89
C VAL A 193 -2.49 -13.49 1.80
N THR A 194 -1.43 -12.82 1.37
CA THR A 194 -0.53 -13.32 0.32
C THR A 194 0.92 -13.42 0.75
N GLY A 195 1.27 -12.86 1.92
CA GLY A 195 2.61 -12.99 2.48
C GLY A 195 2.63 -12.78 3.99
N ARG A 196 3.53 -13.49 4.66
CA ARG A 196 3.78 -13.37 6.11
C ARG A 196 5.26 -13.36 6.42
N ALA A 197 5.63 -12.63 7.47
CA ALA A 197 6.92 -12.75 8.13
C ALA A 197 6.97 -14.05 8.99
N PRO A 198 8.17 -14.52 9.39
CA PRO A 198 8.32 -15.76 10.18
C PRO A 198 7.58 -15.75 11.51
N ASP A 199 7.34 -14.58 12.11
CA ASP A 199 6.56 -14.41 13.34
C ASP A 199 5.04 -14.37 13.11
N GLY A 200 4.59 -14.54 11.87
CA GLY A 200 3.20 -14.60 11.46
C GLY A 200 2.56 -13.25 11.13
N VAL A 201 3.29 -12.14 11.25
CA VAL A 201 2.80 -10.80 10.85
C VAL A 201 2.44 -10.81 9.36
N ILE A 202 1.27 -10.25 9.03
CA ILE A 202 0.79 -10.12 7.65
C ILE A 202 1.57 -9.00 6.96
N GLU A 203 2.34 -9.37 5.95
CA GLU A 203 3.21 -8.48 5.20
C GLU A 203 2.67 -8.17 3.80
N SER A 204 1.77 -9.00 3.26
CA SER A 204 1.17 -8.78 1.96
C SER A 204 -0.28 -9.26 1.91
N ILE A 205 -1.12 -8.48 1.24
CA ILE A 205 -2.53 -8.78 0.97
C ILE A 205 -2.89 -8.50 -0.48
N GLN A 206 -3.96 -9.13 -0.96
CA GLN A 206 -4.56 -8.80 -2.26
C GLN A 206 -6.09 -8.87 -2.22
N ILE A 207 -6.74 -8.16 -3.13
CA ILE A 207 -8.14 -8.34 -3.52
C ILE A 207 -8.13 -8.59 -5.03
N THR A 208 -8.12 -9.86 -5.41
CA THR A 208 -7.80 -10.30 -6.78
C THR A 208 -8.74 -9.70 -7.81
N GLU A 209 -10.07 -9.80 -7.57
CA GLU A 209 -11.09 -9.35 -8.52
C GLU A 209 -11.08 -7.85 -8.76
N LEU A 210 -10.42 -7.09 -7.87
CA LEU A 210 -10.34 -5.64 -7.95
C LEU A 210 -8.95 -5.15 -8.41
N GLY A 211 -7.99 -6.06 -8.64
CA GLY A 211 -6.62 -5.65 -8.99
C GLY A 211 -5.96 -4.81 -7.89
N ILE A 212 -6.13 -5.21 -6.63
CA ILE A 212 -5.61 -4.48 -5.47
C ILE A 212 -4.55 -5.33 -4.78
N VAL A 213 -3.39 -4.72 -4.54
CA VAL A 213 -2.28 -5.31 -3.77
C VAL A 213 -1.87 -4.36 -2.65
N GLY A 214 -1.60 -4.91 -1.48
CA GLY A 214 -1.02 -4.19 -0.35
C GLY A 214 0.25 -4.89 0.11
N VAL A 215 1.31 -4.11 0.37
CA VAL A 215 2.58 -4.57 0.94
C VAL A 215 2.92 -3.75 2.16
N GLN A 216 3.39 -4.42 3.24
CA GLN A 216 3.66 -3.74 4.51
C GLN A 216 5.05 -3.09 4.53
N TRP A 217 5.98 -3.61 3.75
CA TRP A 217 7.32 -3.03 3.56
C TRP A 217 7.29 -1.81 2.64
N HIS A 218 8.47 -1.22 2.38
CA HIS A 218 8.66 -0.02 1.56
C HIS A 218 9.40 -0.32 0.26
N PRO A 219 8.70 -0.84 -0.78
CA PRO A 219 9.27 -1.20 -2.07
C PRO A 219 9.85 0.01 -2.83
N GLU A 220 9.36 1.22 -2.57
CA GLU A 220 9.85 2.47 -3.18
C GLU A 220 11.31 2.77 -2.88
N THR A 221 11.86 2.14 -1.84
CA THR A 221 13.28 2.28 -1.48
C THR A 221 14.20 1.35 -2.28
N PHE A 222 13.63 0.38 -2.98
CA PHE A 222 14.35 -0.55 -3.84
C PHE A 222 14.19 -0.11 -5.29
N ARG A 223 15.30 0.08 -5.99
CA ARG A 223 15.32 0.72 -7.32
C ARG A 223 14.41 0.05 -8.36
N ASP A 224 14.32 -1.27 -8.33
CA ASP A 224 13.67 -2.10 -9.36
C ASP A 224 12.65 -3.06 -8.74
N ASP A 225 11.86 -2.59 -7.76
CA ASP A 225 10.88 -3.45 -7.12
C ASP A 225 9.73 -3.79 -8.09
N PRO A 226 9.45 -5.10 -8.32
CA PRO A 226 8.53 -5.54 -9.36
C PRO A 226 7.07 -5.15 -9.13
N VAL A 227 6.67 -4.75 -7.92
CA VAL A 227 5.28 -4.36 -7.64
C VAL A 227 4.87 -3.11 -8.40
N PHE A 228 5.81 -2.19 -8.70
CA PHE A 228 5.52 -1.01 -9.51
C PHE A 228 5.28 -1.38 -10.98
N SER A 229 6.08 -2.31 -11.54
CA SER A 229 5.83 -2.84 -12.89
C SER A 229 4.48 -3.53 -12.98
N TRP A 230 4.13 -4.33 -11.96
CA TRP A 230 2.81 -4.94 -11.88
C TRP A 230 1.69 -3.90 -11.94
N LEU A 231 1.79 -2.81 -11.17
CA LEU A 231 0.78 -1.75 -11.14
C LEU A 231 0.60 -1.09 -12.50
N ILE A 232 1.70 -0.81 -13.22
CA ILE A 232 1.66 -0.19 -14.55
C ILE A 232 1.07 -1.15 -15.59
N ASP A 233 1.44 -2.42 -15.56
CA ASP A 233 0.88 -3.45 -16.44
C ASP A 233 -0.62 -3.62 -16.22
N ALA A 234 -1.05 -3.62 -14.96
CA ALA A 234 -2.45 -3.67 -14.59
C ALA A 234 -3.23 -2.45 -15.09
N ALA A 235 -2.67 -1.25 -14.93
CA ALA A 235 -3.25 0.01 -15.41
C ALA A 235 -3.35 0.09 -16.93
N ALA A 236 -2.42 -0.55 -17.65
CA ALA A 236 -2.44 -0.63 -19.11
C ALA A 236 -3.43 -1.67 -19.66
N GLY A 237 -4.10 -2.45 -18.79
CA GLY A 237 -4.99 -3.55 -19.19
C GLY A 237 -4.26 -4.72 -19.84
N THR A 238 -2.95 -4.84 -19.64
CA THR A 238 -2.12 -5.91 -20.23
C THR A 238 -2.15 -7.19 -19.40
N LYS A 239 -2.71 -7.16 -18.18
CA LYS A 239 -2.94 -8.33 -17.34
C LYS A 239 -4.43 -8.51 -17.07
N ASN A 240 -4.99 -9.61 -17.56
CA ASN A 240 -6.26 -10.12 -17.04
C ASN A 240 -5.99 -10.66 -15.63
N PHE A 241 -6.78 -10.26 -14.65
CA PHE A 241 -6.72 -10.79 -13.29
C PHE A 241 -7.35 -12.20 -13.17
N ASP A 242 -7.62 -12.88 -14.31
CA ASP A 242 -8.16 -14.23 -14.36
C ASP A 242 -7.10 -15.24 -13.88
N LEU A 243 -7.20 -15.62 -12.62
CA LEU A 243 -6.46 -16.75 -12.01
C LEU A 243 -7.20 -18.08 -12.26
N THR A 244 -7.96 -18.23 -13.32
CA THR A 244 -8.51 -19.52 -13.75
C THR A 244 -7.46 -20.28 -14.57
N SER A 245 -6.44 -20.82 -13.89
CA SER A 245 -5.71 -21.94 -14.46
C SER A 245 -6.64 -23.15 -14.46
N GLU A 246 -7.13 -23.53 -15.61
CA GLU A 246 -7.83 -24.77 -15.92
C GLU A 246 -7.06 -25.97 -15.33
N GLN A 247 -7.58 -26.54 -14.25
CA GLN A 247 -7.38 -27.96 -14.00
C GLN A 247 -8.52 -28.72 -14.66
N THR A 248 -8.51 -28.81 -15.99
CA THR A 248 -9.23 -29.87 -16.71
C THR A 248 -8.43 -31.14 -16.53
N ASN A 249 -8.77 -31.88 -15.49
CA ASN A 249 -8.36 -33.27 -15.34
C ASN A 249 -9.24 -34.11 -16.28
N SER A 250 -8.78 -34.33 -17.51
CA SER A 250 -9.35 -35.36 -18.38
C SER A 250 -8.83 -36.72 -17.88
N GLY A 251 -9.54 -37.28 -16.91
CA GLY A 251 -9.42 -38.70 -16.58
C GLY A 251 -10.29 -39.51 -17.55
N GLU A 252 -9.73 -39.96 -18.65
CA GLU A 252 -10.35 -41.09 -19.40
C GLU A 252 -10.03 -42.39 -18.67
N LEU A 253 -11.09 -43.00 -18.21
CA LEU A 253 -11.15 -44.42 -17.83
C LEU A 253 -11.23 -45.27 -19.09
N THR A 254 -10.27 -46.14 -19.28
CA THR A 254 -10.44 -47.42 -19.95
C THR A 254 -9.71 -48.49 -19.16
#